data_ecd38abaac996037d036c2cda26e99e4
#
_entry.id   ecd38abaac996037d036c2cda26e99e4
#
_cell.length_a   1.000
_cell.length_b   1.000
_cell.length_c   1.000
_cell.angle_alpha   90.00
_cell.angle_beta   90.00
_cell.angle_gamma   90.00
#
_symmetry.space_group_name_H-M   'P 1'
#
loop_
_entity.id
_entity.type
_entity.pdbx_description
1 polymer ?
#
loop_
_entity_poly.entity_id
_entity_poly.type
_entity_poly.pdbx_seq_one_letter_code
_entity_poly.pdbx_strand_id
1 'polypeptide(L)'
;MSAKTNAEVVIDGKVYTLSGYENEEYLQKVAAYINNKIAEFDDMDEYKHLPGNMKSTLIELNIADDYFKAKALVEKLEGDIENKDKEIYDLKHDLISNQVKTANS
;
A
#
# COMPACT_ATOMS: atom_id res chain seq x y z
N MET A 1 16.72 17.02 -14.35
CA MET A 1 15.88 17.76 -13.38
C MET A 1 14.42 17.37 -13.55
N SER A 2 13.79 16.95 -12.48
CA SER A 2 12.36 16.69 -12.55
C SER A 2 11.60 18.02 -12.45
N ALA A 3 10.73 18.28 -13.42
CA ALA A 3 9.87 19.43 -13.42
C ALA A 3 8.64 19.14 -12.54
N LYS A 4 8.10 20.17 -11.90
CA LYS A 4 6.84 20.06 -11.17
C LYS A 4 5.72 19.78 -12.16
N THR A 5 4.88 18.82 -11.81
CA THR A 5 3.69 18.49 -12.57
C THR A 5 2.50 19.20 -11.92
N ASN A 6 1.66 19.81 -12.75
CA ASN A 6 0.38 20.34 -12.30
C ASN A 6 -0.72 19.40 -12.77
N ALA A 7 -1.54 18.95 -11.86
CA ALA A 7 -2.64 18.06 -12.17
C ALA A 7 -3.92 18.54 -11.50
N GLU A 8 -5.02 18.47 -12.23
CA GLU A 8 -6.34 18.70 -11.65
C GLU A 8 -6.94 17.38 -11.24
N VAL A 9 -7.35 17.28 -9.99
CA VAL A 9 -8.00 16.10 -9.45
C VAL A 9 -9.35 16.48 -8.85
N VAL A 10 -10.29 15.55 -8.89
CA VAL A 10 -11.60 15.75 -8.27
C VAL A 10 -11.66 14.89 -7.01
N ILE A 11 -11.90 15.52 -5.86
CA ILE A 11 -12.05 14.84 -4.58
C ILE A 11 -13.34 15.35 -3.94
N ASP A 12 -14.24 14.43 -3.65
CA ASP A 12 -15.55 14.75 -3.05
C ASP A 12 -16.32 15.79 -3.88
N GLY A 13 -16.25 15.65 -5.21
CA GLY A 13 -16.94 16.56 -6.13
C GLY A 13 -16.28 17.92 -6.32
N LYS A 14 -15.17 18.19 -5.65
CA LYS A 14 -14.44 19.46 -5.74
C LYS A 14 -13.17 19.30 -6.56
N VAL A 15 -12.87 20.28 -7.39
CA VAL A 15 -11.65 20.26 -8.22
C VAL A 15 -10.51 20.92 -7.45
N TYR A 16 -9.39 20.22 -7.39
CA TYR A 16 -8.15 20.71 -6.78
C TYR A 16 -7.04 20.67 -7.82
N THR A 17 -6.25 21.73 -7.86
CA THR A 17 -5.03 21.74 -8.66
C THR A 17 -3.86 21.40 -7.75
N LEU A 18 -3.22 20.27 -8.04
CA LEU A 18 -2.08 19.78 -7.28
C LEU A 18 -0.80 20.03 -8.04
N SER A 19 0.21 20.48 -7.33
CA SER A 19 1.53 20.77 -7.88
C SER A 19 2.55 19.94 -7.11
N GLY A 20 3.35 19.16 -7.82
CA GLY A 20 4.34 18.32 -7.18
C GLY A 20 5.25 17.63 -8.17
N TYR A 21 6.07 16.74 -7.65
CA TYR A 21 7.04 16.00 -8.47
C TYR A 21 6.51 14.65 -8.93
N GLU A 22 5.35 14.24 -8.42
CA GLU A 22 4.71 13.01 -8.84
C GLU A 22 3.99 13.22 -10.17
N ASN A 23 3.86 12.15 -10.98
CA ASN A 23 3.18 12.26 -12.26
C ASN A 23 1.65 12.36 -12.09
N GLU A 24 0.99 12.83 -13.13
CA GLU A 24 -0.46 13.03 -13.12
C GLU A 24 -1.23 11.73 -12.90
N GLU A 25 -0.79 10.65 -13.52
CA GLU A 25 -1.41 9.33 -13.38
C GLU A 25 -1.42 8.88 -11.91
N TYR A 26 -0.32 9.07 -11.21
CA TYR A 26 -0.23 8.77 -9.78
C TYR A 26 -1.18 9.63 -8.96
N LEU A 27 -1.22 10.93 -9.23
CA LEU A 27 -2.11 11.85 -8.51
C LEU A 27 -3.58 11.50 -8.73
N GLN A 28 -3.96 11.11 -9.95
CA GLN A 28 -5.32 10.63 -10.23
C GLN A 28 -5.64 9.34 -9.47
N LYS A 29 -4.68 8.45 -9.35
CA LYS A 29 -4.82 7.21 -8.59
C LYS A 29 -5.05 7.48 -7.11
N VAL A 30 -4.31 8.42 -6.53
CA VAL A 30 -4.48 8.84 -5.13
C VAL A 30 -5.86 9.43 -4.92
N ALA A 31 -6.31 10.33 -5.82
CA ALA A 31 -7.63 10.93 -5.74
C ALA A 31 -8.74 9.88 -5.84
N ALA A 32 -8.58 8.90 -6.74
CA ALA A 32 -9.54 7.81 -6.88
C ALA A 32 -9.65 6.96 -5.60
N TYR A 33 -8.54 6.70 -4.93
CA TYR A 33 -8.54 5.97 -3.67
C TYR A 33 -9.35 6.71 -2.61
N ILE A 34 -9.13 8.02 -2.48
CA ILE A 34 -9.86 8.86 -1.52
C ILE A 34 -11.35 8.86 -1.85
N ASN A 35 -11.71 9.04 -3.12
CA ASN A 35 -13.11 9.04 -3.55
C ASN A 35 -13.81 7.72 -3.28
N ASN A 36 -13.11 6.60 -3.45
CA ASN A 36 -13.64 5.27 -3.15
C ASN A 36 -13.92 5.13 -1.65
N LYS A 37 -13.04 5.66 -0.79
CA LYS A 37 -13.26 5.65 0.65
C LYS A 37 -14.48 6.48 1.03
N ILE A 38 -14.64 7.64 0.44
CA ILE A 38 -15.81 8.51 0.66
C ILE A 38 -17.09 7.75 0.28
N ALA A 39 -17.08 7.10 -0.88
CA ALA A 39 -18.25 6.34 -1.35
C ALA A 39 -18.58 5.18 -0.40
N GLU A 40 -17.58 4.47 0.11
CA GLU A 40 -17.79 3.39 1.09
C GLU A 40 -18.50 3.91 2.34
N PHE A 41 -18.07 5.04 2.88
CA PHE A 41 -18.70 5.63 4.06
C PHE A 41 -20.09 6.17 3.76
N ASP A 42 -20.31 6.74 2.58
CA ASP A 42 -21.64 7.24 2.17
C ASP A 42 -22.66 6.12 2.04
N ASP A 43 -22.22 4.92 1.70
CA ASP A 43 -23.10 3.75 1.58
C ASP A 43 -23.44 3.12 2.93
N MET A 44 -22.76 3.49 3.99
CA MET A 44 -23.03 2.95 5.34
C MET A 44 -24.07 3.80 6.04
N ASP A 45 -25.21 3.20 6.37
CA ASP A 45 -26.31 3.90 7.05
C ASP A 45 -25.86 4.55 8.37
N GLU A 46 -24.93 3.89 9.06
CA GLU A 46 -24.39 4.38 10.33
C GLU A 46 -23.72 5.75 10.21
N TYR A 47 -23.20 6.07 9.04
CA TYR A 47 -22.39 7.29 8.82
C TYR A 47 -23.09 8.34 7.97
N LYS A 48 -24.26 8.05 7.41
CA LYS A 48 -24.99 8.97 6.54
C LYS A 48 -25.37 10.30 7.21
N HIS A 49 -25.63 10.27 8.51
CA HIS A 49 -26.13 11.43 9.24
C HIS A 49 -25.09 12.13 10.10
N LEU A 50 -23.81 11.75 9.95
CA LEU A 50 -22.74 12.38 10.70
C LEU A 50 -22.45 13.78 10.15
N PRO A 51 -22.08 14.73 11.02
CA PRO A 51 -21.58 16.03 10.54
C PRO A 51 -20.37 15.83 9.61
N GLY A 52 -20.24 16.71 8.61
CA GLY A 52 -19.21 16.61 7.59
C GLY A 52 -17.79 16.52 8.14
N ASN A 53 -17.49 17.31 9.19
CA ASN A 53 -16.17 17.29 9.82
C ASN A 53 -15.87 15.96 10.52
N MET A 54 -16.85 15.35 11.16
CA MET A 54 -16.70 14.05 11.81
C MET A 54 -16.51 12.94 10.76
N LYS A 55 -17.30 12.99 9.70
CA LYS A 55 -17.19 12.06 8.58
C LYS A 55 -15.82 12.11 7.94
N SER A 56 -15.31 13.31 7.68
CA SER A 56 -13.97 13.52 7.13
C SER A 56 -12.89 12.94 8.03
N THR A 57 -13.01 13.15 9.34
CA THR A 57 -12.06 12.60 10.30
C THR A 57 -12.05 11.08 10.30
N LEU A 58 -13.23 10.46 10.23
CA LEU A 58 -13.33 8.98 10.16
C LEU A 58 -12.71 8.43 8.87
N ILE A 59 -12.91 9.11 7.76
CA ILE A 59 -12.29 8.73 6.48
C ILE A 59 -10.78 8.83 6.58
N GLU A 60 -10.25 9.90 7.14
CA GLU A 60 -8.82 10.09 7.34
C GLU A 60 -8.23 9.00 8.23
N LEU A 61 -8.90 8.68 9.34
CA LEU A 61 -8.46 7.60 10.22
C LEU A 61 -8.45 6.25 9.51
N ASN A 62 -9.46 6.00 8.68
CA ASN A 62 -9.54 4.75 7.93
C ASN A 62 -8.41 4.63 6.91
N ILE A 63 -8.10 5.71 6.20
CA ILE A 63 -6.99 5.74 5.24
C ILE A 63 -5.66 5.50 5.94
N ALA A 64 -5.45 6.15 7.08
CA ALA A 64 -4.23 5.94 7.88
C ALA A 64 -4.14 4.50 8.39
N ASP A 65 -5.25 3.92 8.82
CA ASP A 65 -5.32 2.53 9.26
C ASP A 65 -4.94 1.57 8.12
N ASP A 66 -5.45 1.81 6.92
CA ASP A 66 -5.10 1.02 5.74
C ASP A 66 -3.59 1.07 5.47
N TYR A 67 -2.99 2.25 5.62
CA TYR A 67 -1.56 2.43 5.43
C TYR A 67 -0.76 1.58 6.41
N PHE A 68 -1.08 1.67 7.71
CA PHE A 68 -0.34 0.94 8.72
C PHE A 68 -0.53 -0.58 8.62
N LYS A 69 -1.71 -1.03 8.23
CA LYS A 69 -1.97 -2.44 7.97
C LYS A 69 -1.19 -2.95 6.76
N ALA A 70 -1.14 -2.15 5.70
CA ALA A 70 -0.35 -2.49 4.52
C ALA A 70 1.15 -2.53 4.84
N LYS A 71 1.63 -1.58 5.63
CA LYS A 71 3.03 -1.54 6.07
C LYS A 71 3.38 -2.77 6.90
N ALA A 72 2.51 -3.16 7.83
CA ALA A 72 2.72 -4.35 8.64
C ALA A 72 2.76 -5.61 7.78
N LEU A 73 1.88 -5.69 6.77
CA LEU A 73 1.88 -6.80 5.83
C LEU A 73 3.17 -6.86 5.02
N VAL A 74 3.66 -5.72 4.55
CA VAL A 74 4.93 -5.64 3.83
C VAL A 74 6.07 -6.16 4.70
N GLU A 75 6.14 -5.71 5.95
CA GLU A 75 7.17 -6.17 6.89
C GLU A 75 7.11 -7.68 7.13
N LYS A 76 5.89 -8.21 7.26
CA LYS A 76 5.69 -9.66 7.40
C LYS A 76 6.16 -10.41 6.17
N LEU A 77 5.80 -9.94 4.98
CA LEU A 77 6.20 -10.58 3.72
C LEU A 77 7.71 -10.50 3.50
N GLU A 78 8.34 -9.39 3.86
CA GLU A 78 9.80 -9.25 3.82
C GLU A 78 10.47 -10.28 4.73
N GLY A 79 9.94 -10.48 5.93
CA GLY A 79 10.42 -11.50 6.85
C GLY A 79 10.24 -12.90 6.30
N ASP A 80 9.09 -13.19 5.68
CA ASP A 80 8.81 -14.48 5.05
C ASP A 80 9.78 -14.75 3.89
N ILE A 81 10.06 -13.74 3.07
CA ILE A 81 11.02 -13.84 1.98
C ILE A 81 12.40 -14.14 2.52
N GLU A 82 12.84 -13.44 3.55
CA GLU A 82 14.14 -13.66 4.19
C GLU A 82 14.26 -15.10 4.72
N ASN A 83 13.20 -15.60 5.36
CA ASN A 83 13.16 -16.96 5.86
C ASN A 83 13.20 -18.00 4.73
N LYS A 84 12.49 -17.74 3.63
CA LYS A 84 12.52 -18.61 2.45
C LYS A 84 13.89 -18.64 1.79
N ASP A 85 14.56 -17.48 1.70
CA ASP A 85 15.91 -17.39 1.16
C ASP A 85 16.90 -18.19 2.01
N LYS A 86 16.74 -18.14 3.33
CA LYS A 86 17.52 -18.95 4.26
C LYS A 86 17.29 -20.44 4.04
N GLU A 87 16.03 -20.85 3.92
CA GLU A 87 15.67 -22.25 3.67
C GLU A 87 16.29 -22.76 2.36
N ILE A 88 16.21 -21.94 1.32
CA ILE A 88 16.82 -22.27 0.02
C ILE A 88 18.32 -22.42 0.15
N TYR A 89 18.98 -21.50 0.84
CA TYR A 89 20.42 -21.56 1.08
C TYR A 89 20.79 -22.84 1.81
N ASP A 90 20.10 -23.17 2.90
CA ASP A 90 20.36 -24.35 3.70
C ASP A 90 20.14 -25.62 2.90
N LEU A 91 19.07 -25.69 2.11
CA LEU A 91 18.79 -26.85 1.24
C LEU A 91 19.88 -27.05 0.19
N LYS A 92 20.34 -25.95 -0.42
CA LYS A 92 21.45 -26.04 -1.40
C LYS A 92 22.73 -26.51 -0.75
N HIS A 93 23.01 -26.01 0.46
CA HIS A 93 24.20 -26.43 1.21
C HIS A 93 24.13 -27.92 1.55
N ASP A 94 23.00 -28.40 2.04
CA ASP A 94 22.78 -29.81 2.38
C ASP A 94 22.92 -30.71 1.14
N LEU A 95 22.34 -30.26 0.03
CA LEU A 95 22.45 -31.02 -1.23
C LEU A 95 23.89 -31.15 -1.68
N ILE A 96 24.65 -30.06 -1.64
CA ILE A 96 26.09 -30.09 -1.99
C ILE A 96 26.86 -30.99 -1.05
N SER A 97 26.60 -30.92 0.27
CA SER A 97 27.25 -31.77 1.27
C SER A 97 26.98 -33.26 1.02
N ASN A 98 25.74 -33.61 0.68
CA ASN A 98 25.36 -34.98 0.37
C ASN A 98 26.03 -35.47 -0.91
N GLN A 99 26.13 -34.61 -1.93
CA GLN A 99 26.84 -34.97 -3.18
C GLN A 99 28.33 -35.22 -2.93
N VAL A 100 28.97 -34.41 -2.12
CA VAL A 100 30.38 -34.58 -1.77
C VAL A 100 30.59 -35.90 -1.00
N LYS A 101 29.72 -36.19 -0.02
CA LYS A 101 29.78 -37.45 0.71
C LYS A 101 29.62 -38.66 -0.19
N THR A 102 28.68 -38.60 -1.13
CA THR A 102 28.45 -39.69 -2.09
C THR A 102 29.65 -39.88 -2.99
N ALA A 103 30.27 -38.78 -3.44
CA ALA A 103 31.47 -38.87 -4.29
C ALA A 103 32.67 -39.43 -3.56
N ASN A 104 32.75 -39.27 -2.24
CA ASN A 104 33.86 -39.75 -1.42
C ASN A 104 33.65 -41.14 -0.82
N SER A 105 32.51 -41.73 -1.03
CA SER A 105 32.20 -43.08 -0.55
C SER A 105 32.47 -44.20 -1.63
#